data_db14d8ab6997762c5a2e5a33ce4c1f55
#
_entry.id   db14d8ab6997762c5a2e5a33ce4c1f55
#
_cell.length_a   1.000
_cell.length_b   1.000
_cell.length_c   1.000
_cell.angle_alpha   90.00
_cell.angle_beta   90.00
_cell.angle_gamma   90.00
#
_symmetry.space_group_name_H-M   'P 1'
#
loop_
_entity.id
_entity.type
_entity.pdbx_description
1 polymer ?
#
loop_
_entity_poly.entity_id
_entity_poly.type
_entity_poly.pdbx_seq_one_letter_code
_entity_poly.pdbx_strand_id
1 'polypeptide(L)'
;LNPKPIDSADLLSEIIAQIKDTTNEHREDSLKFFIYNTLPGTTPAAGVKAQFLKEIVLGEEKVEEITPEFALELLSHMKGGPSVEALLDLALSDEEAVAKPAAEVLKTQVYLYEADTERLEAAYKAGNAIAKDVLESYAKAEFFTKLPDVPEKIEVVTYIAAEGDISTDLLSPGNQAHSRADRELHGQCMITPEAQQEIVELGKKHPNAKVMLIAEKGTMGVGSSRMSGVNNVALWAGEPTSPYIPFVNKAPIVAGTNGIAPIFLTTVDVTGGIGLDLKNWVKKTDENGEIVRDANGDPVLEEAYSVATGTVLTIDTKAKKLYNGSEELADVSASFTPQKMEFMKAGGSYAVVFGKQLQTFAATTLGIEAPAVYAPSKEVSHEGQGLTAVEKIFNRNAVGVNSDAPLHAGSDVRVKVNIVGSQDTTGPMTCQELESMAASTISPLVDGAYQSGCHTASVWDKKAQANIPKLMSFMNNFGVITARDPKGVYHAMTDV
;
A
#
# COMPACT_ATOMS: atom_id res chain seq x y z
N LEU A 1 18.20 -8.38 -16.88
CA LEU A 1 16.93 -8.65 -16.20
C LEU A 1 17.24 -9.37 -14.90
N ASN A 2 16.64 -8.92 -13.80
CA ASN A 2 16.73 -9.65 -12.54
C ASN A 2 15.94 -10.97 -12.67
N PRO A 3 16.32 -12.03 -11.96
CA PRO A 3 15.55 -13.26 -11.97
C PRO A 3 14.16 -13.02 -11.40
N LYS A 4 13.15 -13.69 -11.98
CA LYS A 4 11.78 -13.63 -11.48
C LYS A 4 11.76 -14.02 -9.99
N PRO A 5 11.06 -13.27 -9.12
CA PRO A 5 10.90 -13.66 -7.72
C PRO A 5 10.25 -15.03 -7.57
N ILE A 6 10.68 -15.78 -6.55
CA ILE A 6 10.18 -17.11 -6.27
C ILE A 6 8.81 -17.00 -5.60
N ASP A 7 7.79 -17.56 -6.24
CA ASP A 7 6.40 -17.64 -5.76
C ASP A 7 5.93 -19.09 -5.51
N SER A 8 6.67 -20.08 -6.03
CA SER A 8 6.35 -21.52 -6.01
C SER A 8 6.93 -22.21 -4.78
N ALA A 9 6.12 -23.02 -4.11
CA ALA A 9 6.53 -23.87 -3.00
C ALA A 9 7.55 -24.94 -3.44
N ASP A 10 7.31 -25.59 -4.60
CA ASP A 10 8.16 -26.65 -5.10
C ASP A 10 9.56 -26.15 -5.41
N LEU A 11 9.66 -25.01 -6.12
CA LEU A 11 10.95 -24.39 -6.45
C LEU A 11 11.70 -23.97 -5.18
N LEU A 12 11.02 -23.40 -4.20
CA LEU A 12 11.68 -22.99 -2.96
C LEU A 12 12.12 -24.20 -2.13
N SER A 13 11.37 -25.30 -2.15
CA SER A 13 11.77 -26.55 -1.50
C SER A 13 13.03 -27.15 -2.14
N GLU A 14 13.17 -27.09 -3.45
CA GLU A 14 14.41 -27.49 -4.14
C GLU A 14 15.59 -26.61 -3.73
N ILE A 15 15.38 -25.30 -3.65
CA ILE A 15 16.40 -24.34 -3.19
C ILE A 15 16.84 -24.65 -1.75
N ILE A 16 15.89 -24.92 -0.85
CA ILE A 16 16.20 -25.32 0.53
C ILE A 16 17.00 -26.62 0.57
N ALA A 17 16.66 -27.60 -0.26
CA ALA A 17 17.45 -28.83 -0.34
C ALA A 17 18.90 -28.58 -0.79
N GLN A 18 19.12 -27.66 -1.73
CA GLN A 18 20.47 -27.22 -2.14
C GLN A 18 21.21 -26.47 -1.04
N ILE A 19 20.51 -25.65 -0.23
CA ILE A 19 21.10 -24.95 0.93
C ILE A 19 21.58 -25.95 1.99
N LYS A 20 20.81 -27.01 2.22
CA LYS A 20 21.15 -28.05 3.21
C LYS A 20 22.32 -28.94 2.79
N ASP A 21 22.55 -29.10 1.49
CA ASP A 21 23.70 -29.80 0.95
C ASP A 21 24.94 -28.87 0.86
N THR A 22 25.82 -28.97 1.86
CA THR A 22 27.04 -28.16 1.94
C THR A 22 28.03 -28.40 0.81
N THR A 23 27.86 -29.46 0.02
CA THR A 23 28.69 -29.82 -1.13
C THR A 23 28.10 -29.35 -2.47
N ASN A 24 26.89 -28.81 -2.46
CA ASN A 24 26.20 -28.37 -3.67
C ASN A 24 26.88 -27.13 -4.27
N GLU A 25 27.21 -27.19 -5.56
CA GLU A 25 27.86 -26.10 -6.27
C GLU A 25 27.03 -24.82 -6.40
N HIS A 26 25.68 -24.94 -6.29
CA HIS A 26 24.74 -23.82 -6.36
C HIS A 26 24.30 -23.30 -4.98
N ARG A 27 24.86 -23.80 -3.89
CA ARG A 27 24.42 -23.50 -2.53
C ARG A 27 24.44 -21.98 -2.21
N GLU A 28 25.50 -21.29 -2.63
CA GLU A 28 25.63 -19.84 -2.40
C GLU A 28 24.55 -19.03 -3.12
N ASP A 29 24.23 -19.39 -4.36
CA ASP A 29 23.18 -18.73 -5.12
C ASP A 29 21.79 -19.09 -4.54
N SER A 30 21.61 -20.33 -4.11
CA SER A 30 20.37 -20.77 -3.44
C SER A 30 20.11 -20.01 -2.14
N LEU A 31 21.13 -19.73 -1.34
CA LEU A 31 21.05 -18.84 -0.16
C LEU A 31 20.60 -17.44 -0.55
N LYS A 32 21.20 -16.84 -1.59
CA LYS A 32 20.81 -15.52 -2.08
C LYS A 32 19.34 -15.50 -2.56
N PHE A 33 18.92 -16.51 -3.30
CA PHE A 33 17.54 -16.64 -3.76
C PHE A 33 16.57 -16.79 -2.59
N PHE A 34 16.88 -17.63 -1.62
CA PHE A 34 16.06 -17.82 -0.42
C PHE A 34 15.92 -16.52 0.38
N ILE A 35 17.03 -15.85 0.65
CA ILE A 35 17.05 -14.65 1.50
C ILE A 35 16.40 -13.46 0.78
N TYR A 36 16.82 -13.17 -0.47
CA TYR A 36 16.56 -11.89 -1.13
C TYR A 36 15.56 -11.94 -2.27
N ASN A 37 15.20 -13.13 -2.76
CA ASN A 37 14.38 -13.25 -3.99
C ASN A 37 13.12 -14.11 -3.82
N THR A 38 12.65 -14.32 -2.60
CA THR A 38 11.40 -15.03 -2.31
C THR A 38 10.30 -14.03 -2.01
N LEU A 39 9.16 -14.13 -2.72
CA LEU A 39 8.00 -13.27 -2.47
C LEU A 39 7.39 -13.54 -1.08
N PRO A 40 7.07 -12.48 -0.34
CA PRO A 40 6.42 -12.59 0.98
C PRO A 40 4.90 -12.75 0.86
N GLY A 41 4.22 -12.56 1.97
CA GLY A 41 2.76 -12.56 2.06
C GLY A 41 2.19 -13.98 2.07
N THR A 42 1.15 -14.22 1.28
CA THR A 42 0.42 -15.50 1.24
C THR A 42 0.80 -16.38 0.04
N THR A 43 1.94 -16.12 -0.60
CA THR A 43 2.41 -16.99 -1.69
C THR A 43 2.76 -18.39 -1.16
N PRO A 44 2.65 -19.44 -1.98
CA PRO A 44 3.09 -20.78 -1.57
C PRO A 44 4.56 -20.82 -1.13
N ALA A 45 5.43 -20.06 -1.78
CA ALA A 45 6.83 -19.93 -1.38
C ALA A 45 6.98 -19.28 0.02
N ALA A 46 6.17 -18.27 0.34
CA ALA A 46 6.21 -17.64 1.66
C ALA A 46 5.90 -18.65 2.79
N GLY A 47 4.95 -19.56 2.57
CA GLY A 47 4.65 -20.63 3.51
C GLY A 47 5.86 -21.53 3.79
N VAL A 48 6.52 -21.98 2.72
CA VAL A 48 7.74 -22.82 2.82
C VAL A 48 8.88 -22.07 3.49
N LYS A 49 9.08 -20.77 3.13
CA LYS A 49 10.12 -19.93 3.76
C LYS A 49 9.86 -19.74 5.25
N ALA A 50 8.63 -19.40 5.64
CA ALA A 50 8.28 -19.16 7.04
C ALA A 50 8.46 -20.44 7.89
N GLN A 51 8.05 -21.60 7.37
CA GLN A 51 8.22 -22.88 8.07
C GLN A 51 9.70 -23.22 8.26
N PHE A 52 10.52 -23.08 7.22
CA PHE A 52 11.96 -23.37 7.33
C PHE A 52 12.67 -22.41 8.30
N LEU A 53 12.31 -21.13 8.30
CA LEU A 53 12.84 -20.15 9.26
C LEU A 53 12.43 -20.48 10.70
N LYS A 54 11.18 -20.94 10.90
CA LYS A 54 10.71 -21.41 12.21
C LYS A 54 11.51 -22.62 12.70
N GLU A 55 11.78 -23.60 11.86
CA GLU A 55 12.61 -24.77 12.17
C GLU A 55 14.04 -24.39 12.57
N ILE A 56 14.61 -23.35 11.91
CA ILE A 56 15.93 -22.81 12.31
C ILE A 56 15.86 -22.18 13.70
N VAL A 57 14.81 -21.41 14.00
CA VAL A 57 14.66 -20.77 15.33
C VAL A 57 14.50 -21.83 16.43
N LEU A 58 13.79 -22.92 16.15
CA LEU A 58 13.64 -24.06 17.08
C LEU A 58 14.89 -24.94 17.20
N GLY A 59 15.90 -24.72 16.34
CA GLY A 59 17.12 -25.54 16.28
C GLY A 59 16.91 -26.94 15.66
N GLU A 60 15.75 -27.15 15.03
CA GLU A 60 15.43 -28.38 14.29
C GLU A 60 16.22 -28.46 12.97
N GLU A 61 16.49 -27.30 12.39
CA GLU A 61 17.33 -27.13 11.20
C GLU A 61 18.51 -26.20 11.49
N LYS A 62 19.63 -26.41 10.79
CA LYS A 62 20.84 -25.59 10.95
C LYS A 62 21.40 -25.17 9.60
N VAL A 63 21.55 -23.88 9.43
CA VAL A 63 22.22 -23.23 8.28
C VAL A 63 23.20 -22.22 8.87
N GLU A 64 24.48 -22.36 8.58
CA GLU A 64 25.54 -21.50 9.18
C GLU A 64 25.29 -20.02 8.95
N GLU A 65 24.79 -19.67 7.77
CA GLU A 65 24.53 -18.28 7.34
C GLU A 65 23.22 -17.70 7.85
N ILE A 66 22.33 -18.53 8.43
CA ILE A 66 21.02 -18.09 8.95
C ILE A 66 20.93 -18.49 10.41
N THR A 67 21.35 -17.57 11.29
CA THR A 67 21.21 -17.77 12.74
C THR A 67 19.72 -17.66 13.15
N PRO A 68 19.32 -18.15 14.34
CA PRO A 68 17.98 -17.97 14.87
C PRO A 68 17.51 -16.50 14.89
N GLU A 69 18.40 -15.58 15.26
CA GLU A 69 18.11 -14.14 15.28
C GLU A 69 17.87 -13.60 13.87
N PHE A 70 18.69 -14.03 12.91
CA PHE A 70 18.53 -13.63 11.51
C PHE A 70 17.28 -14.26 10.89
N ALA A 71 16.91 -15.49 11.29
CA ALA A 71 15.66 -16.10 10.87
C ALA A 71 14.43 -15.31 11.38
N LEU A 72 14.45 -14.83 12.62
CA LEU A 72 13.41 -13.93 13.16
C LEU A 72 13.37 -12.60 12.42
N GLU A 73 14.53 -12.02 12.08
CA GLU A 73 14.60 -10.81 11.24
C GLU A 73 13.95 -11.04 9.87
N LEU A 74 14.27 -12.13 9.20
CA LEU A 74 13.65 -12.47 7.91
C LEU A 74 12.14 -12.64 8.02
N LEU A 75 11.63 -13.31 9.08
CA LEU A 75 10.21 -13.44 9.36
C LEU A 75 9.54 -12.07 9.54
N SER A 76 10.20 -11.12 10.23
CA SER A 76 9.68 -9.78 10.48
C SER A 76 9.42 -9.00 9.18
N HIS A 77 10.26 -9.21 8.17
CA HIS A 77 10.16 -8.54 6.88
C HIS A 77 9.09 -9.14 5.95
N MET A 78 8.63 -10.36 6.20
CA MET A 78 7.58 -11.00 5.39
C MET A 78 6.19 -10.39 5.61
N LYS A 79 5.94 -9.75 6.74
CA LYS A 79 4.80 -8.88 7.06
C LYS A 79 3.42 -9.51 6.84
N GLY A 80 3.19 -10.69 7.37
CA GLY A 80 1.85 -11.28 7.37
C GLY A 80 1.80 -12.72 6.83
N GLY A 81 0.61 -13.30 6.82
CA GLY A 81 0.38 -14.67 6.40
C GLY A 81 1.18 -15.69 7.21
N PRO A 82 1.78 -16.69 6.54
CA PRO A 82 2.54 -17.75 7.21
C PRO A 82 3.65 -17.26 8.14
N SER A 83 4.20 -16.06 7.92
CA SER A 83 5.21 -15.51 8.82
C SER A 83 4.65 -15.11 10.18
N VAL A 84 3.42 -14.62 10.22
CA VAL A 84 2.72 -14.31 11.49
C VAL A 84 2.35 -15.59 12.20
N GLU A 85 1.85 -16.60 11.50
CA GLU A 85 1.56 -17.93 12.07
C GLU A 85 2.82 -18.54 12.70
N ALA A 86 3.96 -18.51 11.98
CA ALA A 86 5.24 -18.98 12.48
C ALA A 86 5.71 -18.20 13.73
N LEU A 87 5.61 -16.88 13.71
CA LEU A 87 5.96 -16.02 14.85
C LEU A 87 5.05 -16.27 16.06
N LEU A 88 3.77 -16.52 15.83
CA LEU A 88 2.81 -16.85 16.89
C LEU A 88 3.09 -18.23 17.50
N ASP A 89 3.40 -19.24 16.67
CA ASP A 89 3.83 -20.56 17.16
C ASP A 89 5.08 -20.46 18.05
N LEU A 90 6.09 -19.69 17.59
CA LEU A 90 7.31 -19.45 18.35
C LEU A 90 7.05 -18.67 19.64
N ALA A 91 6.24 -17.60 19.59
CA ALA A 91 5.93 -16.76 20.75
C ALA A 91 5.10 -17.50 21.83
N LEU A 92 4.31 -18.48 21.45
CA LEU A 92 3.50 -19.30 22.35
C LEU A 92 4.18 -20.62 22.75
N SER A 93 5.43 -20.86 22.35
CA SER A 93 6.17 -22.06 22.75
C SER A 93 6.53 -22.05 24.24
N ASP A 94 6.76 -23.24 24.81
CA ASP A 94 7.16 -23.41 26.21
C ASP A 94 8.60 -23.00 26.47
N GLU A 95 9.40 -22.81 25.44
CA GLU A 95 10.80 -22.41 25.53
C GLU A 95 10.93 -20.89 25.62
N GLU A 96 11.16 -20.36 26.80
CA GLU A 96 11.27 -18.91 27.04
C GLU A 96 12.34 -18.24 26.16
N ALA A 97 13.45 -18.94 25.89
CA ALA A 97 14.55 -18.45 25.04
C ALA A 97 14.11 -18.24 23.57
N VAL A 98 13.11 -19.00 23.11
CA VAL A 98 12.50 -18.86 21.78
C VAL A 98 11.32 -17.89 21.82
N ALA A 99 10.45 -18.05 22.82
CA ALA A 99 9.19 -17.35 22.89
C ALA A 99 9.35 -15.82 23.04
N LYS A 100 10.26 -15.34 23.88
CA LYS A 100 10.47 -13.90 24.10
C LYS A 100 10.94 -13.16 22.85
N PRO A 101 12.01 -13.59 22.16
CA PRO A 101 12.44 -12.90 20.93
C PRO A 101 11.37 -12.92 19.84
N ALA A 102 10.68 -14.05 19.67
CA ALA A 102 9.59 -14.15 18.69
C ALA A 102 8.41 -13.22 19.02
N ALA A 103 8.07 -13.06 20.31
CA ALA A 103 7.03 -12.13 20.75
C ALA A 103 7.41 -10.66 20.45
N GLU A 104 8.68 -10.27 20.62
CA GLU A 104 9.14 -8.92 20.27
C GLU A 104 8.96 -8.64 18.77
N VAL A 105 9.22 -9.64 17.92
CA VAL A 105 8.98 -9.51 16.49
C VAL A 105 7.48 -9.49 16.19
N LEU A 106 6.69 -10.36 16.81
CA LEU A 106 5.24 -10.43 16.63
C LEU A 106 4.56 -9.09 16.97
N LYS A 107 5.00 -8.39 18.00
CA LYS A 107 4.50 -7.05 18.40
C LYS A 107 4.63 -5.99 17.30
N THR A 108 5.49 -6.21 16.31
CA THR A 108 5.66 -5.30 15.17
C THR A 108 4.74 -5.59 14.00
N GLN A 109 4.05 -6.75 13.99
CA GLN A 109 3.19 -7.19 12.91
C GLN A 109 1.77 -6.65 13.09
N VAL A 110 1.14 -6.22 11.98
CA VAL A 110 -0.23 -5.68 12.01
C VAL A 110 -1.22 -6.50 11.16
N TYR A 111 -0.72 -7.37 10.29
CA TYR A 111 -1.53 -8.17 9.38
C TYR A 111 -1.76 -9.57 9.93
N LEU A 112 -2.51 -9.64 11.05
CA LEU A 112 -2.92 -10.89 11.67
C LEU A 112 -4.22 -11.38 11.03
N TYR A 113 -4.34 -12.70 10.88
CA TYR A 113 -5.61 -13.32 10.54
C TYR A 113 -6.54 -13.37 11.77
N GLU A 114 -7.84 -13.56 11.53
CA GLU A 114 -8.81 -13.78 12.61
C GLU A 114 -8.38 -14.99 13.48
N ALA A 115 -7.98 -16.10 12.83
CA ALA A 115 -7.47 -17.28 13.53
C ALA A 115 -6.25 -16.99 14.43
N ASP A 116 -5.35 -16.08 14.02
CA ASP A 116 -4.19 -15.70 14.83
C ASP A 116 -4.61 -14.91 16.06
N THR A 117 -5.56 -13.98 15.89
CA THR A 117 -6.11 -13.20 17.00
C THR A 117 -6.90 -14.07 17.98
N GLU A 118 -7.67 -15.05 17.50
CA GLU A 118 -8.36 -16.04 18.33
C GLU A 118 -7.38 -16.90 19.13
N ARG A 119 -6.29 -17.36 18.52
CA ARG A 119 -5.24 -18.13 19.19
C ARG A 119 -4.56 -17.32 20.28
N LEU A 120 -4.24 -16.04 19.99
CA LEU A 120 -3.63 -15.15 20.96
C LEU A 120 -4.57 -14.87 22.15
N GLU A 121 -5.86 -14.66 21.90
CA GLU A 121 -6.87 -14.48 22.92
C GLU A 121 -7.02 -15.75 23.77
N ALA A 122 -7.07 -16.93 23.16
CA ALA A 122 -7.16 -18.22 23.85
C ALA A 122 -5.96 -18.45 24.77
N ALA A 123 -4.74 -18.19 24.29
CA ALA A 123 -3.53 -18.29 25.08
C ALA A 123 -3.54 -17.32 26.27
N TYR A 124 -3.99 -16.08 26.09
CA TYR A 124 -4.16 -15.12 27.17
C TYR A 124 -5.18 -15.59 28.22
N LYS A 125 -6.35 -16.10 27.81
CA LYS A 125 -7.37 -16.66 28.69
C LYS A 125 -6.87 -17.89 29.45
N ALA A 126 -5.94 -18.64 28.89
CA ALA A 126 -5.25 -19.75 29.55
C ALA A 126 -4.15 -19.32 30.52
N GLY A 127 -3.89 -18.01 30.64
CA GLY A 127 -2.90 -17.46 31.58
C GLY A 127 -1.49 -17.34 31.01
N ASN A 128 -1.28 -17.44 29.69
CA ASN A 128 0.03 -17.25 29.08
C ASN A 128 0.49 -15.79 29.22
N ALA A 129 1.63 -15.59 29.89
CA ALA A 129 2.16 -14.27 30.17
C ALA A 129 2.69 -13.53 28.92
N ILE A 130 3.22 -14.27 27.93
CA ILE A 130 3.69 -13.70 26.67
C ILE A 130 2.52 -13.23 25.82
N ALA A 131 1.44 -14.02 25.73
CA ALA A 131 0.23 -13.61 25.05
C ALA A 131 -0.34 -12.30 25.64
N LYS A 132 -0.32 -12.20 26.99
CA LYS A 132 -0.72 -10.95 27.68
C LYS A 132 0.16 -9.78 27.27
N ASP A 133 1.48 -9.96 27.27
CA ASP A 133 2.46 -8.92 26.92
C ASP A 133 2.30 -8.45 25.47
N VAL A 134 2.07 -9.37 24.52
CA VAL A 134 1.77 -9.05 23.11
C VAL A 134 0.46 -8.24 23.00
N LEU A 135 -0.61 -8.68 23.68
CA LEU A 135 -1.88 -7.95 23.70
C LEU A 135 -1.75 -6.57 24.31
N GLU A 136 -0.97 -6.40 25.40
CA GLU A 136 -0.71 -5.09 25.99
C GLU A 136 0.03 -4.15 25.03
N SER A 137 0.99 -4.67 24.26
CA SER A 137 1.69 -3.93 23.23
C SER A 137 0.74 -3.50 22.09
N TYR A 138 -0.11 -4.41 21.63
CA TYR A 138 -1.13 -4.12 20.63
C TYR A 138 -2.16 -3.09 21.10
N ALA A 139 -2.65 -3.21 22.33
CA ALA A 139 -3.59 -2.26 22.89
C ALA A 139 -3.01 -0.84 23.00
N LYS A 140 -1.69 -0.70 23.20
CA LYS A 140 -0.96 0.57 23.16
C LYS A 140 -0.58 1.02 21.75
N ALA A 141 -0.89 0.22 20.73
CA ALA A 141 -0.48 0.42 19.34
C ALA A 141 1.04 0.66 19.19
N GLU A 142 1.87 -0.13 19.89
CA GLU A 142 3.33 0.05 19.87
C GLU A 142 3.92 -0.22 18.48
N PHE A 143 3.29 -1.07 17.66
CA PHE A 143 3.62 -1.27 16.26
C PHE A 143 3.52 0.02 15.41
N PHE A 144 2.80 1.03 15.88
CA PHE A 144 2.66 2.33 15.23
C PHE A 144 3.41 3.44 15.98
N THR A 145 3.28 3.50 17.31
CA THR A 145 3.87 4.58 18.11
C THR A 145 5.39 4.53 18.13
N LYS A 146 5.98 3.33 18.00
CA LYS A 146 7.45 3.13 17.93
C LYS A 146 8.04 3.36 16.53
N LEU A 147 7.22 3.52 15.49
CA LEU A 147 7.72 3.88 14.17
C LEU A 147 8.31 5.29 14.18
N PRO A 148 9.37 5.54 13.39
CA PRO A 148 9.91 6.89 13.23
C PRO A 148 8.83 7.84 12.68
N ASP A 149 8.85 9.07 13.15
CA ASP A 149 7.97 10.10 12.64
C ASP A 149 8.37 10.48 11.20
N VAL A 150 7.40 11.00 10.44
CA VAL A 150 7.68 11.55 9.12
C VAL A 150 8.68 12.70 9.26
N PRO A 151 9.77 12.72 8.49
CA PRO A 151 10.77 13.79 8.58
C PRO A 151 10.15 15.17 8.41
N GLU A 152 10.58 16.14 9.21
CA GLU A 152 10.12 17.53 9.10
C GLU A 152 10.46 18.14 7.74
N LYS A 153 11.62 17.74 7.17
CA LYS A 153 12.05 18.16 5.84
C LYS A 153 12.39 16.96 4.98
N ILE A 154 11.85 16.95 3.77
CA ILE A 154 12.12 15.92 2.77
C ILE A 154 12.70 16.62 1.54
N GLU A 155 13.94 16.32 1.21
CA GLU A 155 14.53 16.75 -0.04
C GLU A 155 14.03 15.90 -1.19
N VAL A 156 13.64 16.55 -2.29
CA VAL A 156 13.20 15.89 -3.51
C VAL A 156 13.96 16.44 -4.70
N VAL A 157 14.29 15.57 -5.65
CA VAL A 157 14.79 15.97 -6.96
C VAL A 157 13.70 15.72 -8.00
N THR A 158 13.40 16.71 -8.80
CA THR A 158 12.28 16.69 -9.72
C THR A 158 12.61 15.94 -11.01
N TYR A 159 11.65 15.14 -11.48
CA TYR A 159 11.64 14.55 -12.82
C TYR A 159 10.34 14.90 -13.53
N ILE A 160 10.42 15.63 -14.64
CA ILE A 160 9.26 15.96 -15.46
C ILE A 160 8.97 14.78 -16.37
N ALA A 161 7.92 14.03 -16.01
CA ALA A 161 7.57 12.79 -16.71
C ALA A 161 6.84 13.06 -18.04
N ALA A 162 6.09 14.14 -18.13
CA ALA A 162 5.52 14.66 -19.37
C ALA A 162 5.12 16.13 -19.20
N GLU A 163 5.03 16.86 -20.30
CA GLU A 163 4.32 18.13 -20.41
C GLU A 163 2.83 17.85 -20.67
N GLY A 164 1.95 18.41 -19.84
CA GLY A 164 0.51 18.16 -19.86
C GLY A 164 0.07 17.05 -18.89
N ASP A 165 -1.13 16.54 -19.09
CA ASP A 165 -1.72 15.52 -18.22
C ASP A 165 -0.96 14.20 -18.30
N ILE A 166 -0.62 13.63 -17.16
CA ILE A 166 -0.11 12.26 -17.07
C ILE A 166 -1.27 11.31 -16.83
N SER A 167 -1.58 10.53 -17.86
CA SER A 167 -2.60 9.49 -17.74
C SER A 167 -2.05 8.25 -17.05
N THR A 168 -2.95 7.48 -16.43
CA THR A 168 -2.60 6.15 -15.91
C THR A 168 -2.20 5.17 -17.01
N ASP A 169 -2.53 5.42 -18.28
CA ASP A 169 -2.04 4.62 -19.41
C ASP A 169 -0.57 4.89 -19.73
N LEU A 170 -0.05 6.08 -19.45
CA LEU A 170 1.38 6.36 -19.55
C LEU A 170 2.17 5.63 -18.47
N LEU A 171 1.62 5.53 -17.27
CA LEU A 171 2.26 4.87 -16.12
C LEU A 171 2.07 3.36 -16.12
N SER A 172 0.95 2.86 -16.67
CA SER A 172 0.55 1.44 -16.66
C SER A 172 -0.34 1.16 -17.87
N PRO A 173 0.24 0.92 -19.05
CA PRO A 173 -0.50 0.77 -20.30
C PRO A 173 -1.57 -0.31 -20.25
N GLY A 174 -2.78 0.00 -20.74
CA GLY A 174 -3.90 -0.92 -20.75
C GLY A 174 -3.64 -2.18 -21.59
N ASN A 175 -2.91 -2.08 -22.69
CA ASN A 175 -2.50 -3.20 -23.53
C ASN A 175 -1.49 -4.15 -22.86
N GLN A 176 -0.90 -3.74 -21.74
CA GLN A 176 -0.01 -4.55 -20.90
C GLN A 176 -0.67 -5.07 -19.62
N ALA A 177 -2.00 -5.06 -19.57
CA ALA A 177 -2.77 -5.50 -18.39
C ALA A 177 -2.44 -6.93 -17.94
N HIS A 178 -2.03 -7.79 -18.87
CA HIS A 178 -1.65 -9.19 -18.59
C HIS A 178 -0.39 -9.34 -17.71
N SER A 179 0.48 -8.32 -17.66
CA SER A 179 1.71 -8.36 -16.84
C SER A 179 1.53 -7.77 -15.45
N ARG A 180 0.35 -7.21 -15.11
CA ARG A 180 0.11 -6.52 -13.83
C ARG A 180 0.30 -7.39 -12.59
N ALA A 181 0.13 -8.71 -12.73
CA ALA A 181 0.38 -9.66 -11.65
C ALA A 181 1.88 -9.84 -11.34
N ASP A 182 2.76 -9.41 -12.24
CA ASP A 182 4.20 -9.40 -12.07
C ASP A 182 4.68 -7.94 -12.06
N ARG A 183 4.91 -7.40 -10.86
CA ARG A 183 5.21 -5.97 -10.66
C ARG A 183 6.48 -5.52 -11.37
N GLU A 184 7.52 -6.35 -11.37
CA GLU A 184 8.77 -6.00 -12.03
C GLU A 184 8.60 -5.99 -13.55
N LEU A 185 7.98 -7.03 -14.10
CA LEU A 185 7.71 -7.10 -15.53
C LEU A 185 6.81 -5.94 -15.98
N HIS A 186 5.75 -5.66 -15.21
CA HIS A 186 4.83 -4.57 -15.52
C HIS A 186 5.48 -3.19 -15.37
N GLY A 187 6.38 -3.03 -14.41
CA GLY A 187 7.15 -1.81 -14.20
C GLY A 187 7.99 -1.40 -15.41
N GLN A 188 8.44 -2.36 -16.22
CA GLN A 188 9.16 -2.09 -17.48
C GLN A 188 8.30 -1.37 -18.52
N CYS A 189 6.98 -1.33 -18.33
CA CYS A 189 6.06 -0.67 -19.26
C CYS A 189 5.81 0.81 -18.92
N MET A 190 6.37 1.34 -17.82
CA MET A 190 6.17 2.72 -17.41
C MET A 190 6.94 3.70 -18.31
N ILE A 191 6.22 4.64 -18.91
CA ILE A 191 6.76 5.69 -19.77
C ILE A 191 7.64 5.11 -20.88
N THR A 192 8.97 5.28 -20.81
CA THR A 192 9.96 4.67 -21.72
C THR A 192 11.16 4.14 -20.94
N PRO A 193 11.94 3.22 -21.53
CA PRO A 193 13.18 2.74 -20.90
C PRO A 193 14.19 3.86 -20.59
N GLU A 194 14.27 4.87 -21.46
CA GLU A 194 15.16 6.03 -21.28
C GLU A 194 14.73 6.85 -20.06
N ALA A 195 13.42 7.11 -19.91
CA ALA A 195 12.86 7.80 -18.74
C ALA A 195 13.10 7.04 -17.44
N GLN A 196 12.97 5.71 -17.46
CA GLN A 196 13.27 4.85 -16.31
C GLN A 196 14.74 4.97 -15.90
N GLN A 197 15.64 4.95 -16.89
CA GLN A 197 17.08 5.13 -16.67
C GLN A 197 17.39 6.50 -16.09
N GLU A 198 16.79 7.57 -16.61
CA GLU A 198 16.98 8.93 -16.12
C GLU A 198 16.50 9.08 -14.66
N ILE A 199 15.35 8.49 -14.29
CA ILE A 199 14.86 8.46 -12.92
C ILE A 199 15.89 7.81 -11.99
N VAL A 200 16.44 6.66 -12.38
CA VAL A 200 17.47 5.94 -11.59
C VAL A 200 18.74 6.79 -11.46
N GLU A 201 19.20 7.39 -12.55
CA GLU A 201 20.42 8.23 -12.53
C GLU A 201 20.24 9.50 -11.69
N LEU A 202 19.04 10.11 -11.69
CA LEU A 202 18.72 11.22 -10.80
C LEU A 202 18.81 10.80 -9.32
N GLY A 203 18.24 9.66 -8.96
CA GLY A 203 18.35 9.13 -7.60
C GLY A 203 19.79 8.86 -7.18
N LYS A 204 20.63 8.31 -8.07
CA LYS A 204 22.05 8.09 -7.81
C LYS A 204 22.83 9.41 -7.67
N LYS A 205 22.53 10.41 -8.49
CA LYS A 205 23.17 11.72 -8.47
C LYS A 205 22.80 12.51 -7.21
N HIS A 206 21.61 12.29 -6.67
CA HIS A 206 21.08 12.99 -5.50
C HIS A 206 20.70 12.01 -4.38
N PRO A 207 21.68 11.32 -3.76
CA PRO A 207 21.42 10.20 -2.83
C PRO A 207 20.67 10.61 -1.55
N ASN A 208 20.63 11.90 -1.23
CA ASN A 208 19.91 12.45 -0.08
C ASN A 208 18.49 12.98 -0.46
N ALA A 209 18.15 13.01 -1.72
CA ALA A 209 16.86 13.49 -2.22
C ALA A 209 16.06 12.35 -2.85
N LYS A 210 14.76 12.32 -2.61
CA LYS A 210 13.84 11.37 -3.24
C LYS A 210 13.44 11.89 -4.62
N VAL A 211 13.28 11.00 -5.61
CA VAL A 211 12.82 11.42 -6.93
C VAL A 211 11.32 11.71 -6.89
N MET A 212 10.93 12.90 -7.33
CA MET A 212 9.54 13.33 -7.46
C MET A 212 9.16 13.43 -8.94
N LEU A 213 8.17 12.62 -9.36
CA LEU A 213 7.62 12.70 -10.71
C LEU A 213 6.59 13.82 -10.82
N ILE A 214 6.72 14.65 -11.84
CA ILE A 214 5.84 15.83 -12.05
C ILE A 214 5.12 15.74 -13.39
N ALA A 215 3.81 15.99 -13.37
CA ALA A 215 3.01 16.37 -14.53
C ALA A 215 3.12 17.89 -14.70
N GLU A 216 4.01 18.34 -15.61
CA GLU A 216 4.19 19.77 -15.89
C GLU A 216 3.04 20.27 -16.76
N LYS A 217 2.46 21.42 -16.41
CA LYS A 217 1.27 22.01 -17.06
C LYS A 217 0.06 21.07 -17.14
N GLY A 218 -0.01 20.11 -16.22
CA GLY A 218 -1.05 19.08 -16.25
C GLY A 218 -1.39 18.46 -14.91
N THR A 219 -2.38 17.58 -14.98
CA THR A 219 -2.90 16.80 -13.84
C THR A 219 -2.22 15.43 -13.81
N MET A 220 -1.73 15.04 -12.63
CA MET A 220 -1.15 13.71 -12.41
C MET A 220 -2.23 12.65 -12.23
N GLY A 221 -2.12 11.54 -12.97
CA GLY A 221 -2.89 10.32 -12.73
C GLY A 221 -4.31 10.34 -13.30
N VAL A 222 -4.57 11.10 -14.38
CA VAL A 222 -5.89 11.10 -15.05
C VAL A 222 -6.21 9.73 -15.67
N GLY A 223 -7.49 9.40 -15.73
CA GLY A 223 -7.99 8.15 -16.31
C GLY A 223 -8.45 7.15 -15.24
N SER A 224 -8.21 5.86 -15.47
CA SER A 224 -8.78 4.79 -14.62
C SER A 224 -8.10 4.57 -13.27
N SER A 225 -7.16 5.45 -12.87
CA SER A 225 -6.51 5.48 -11.54
C SER A 225 -6.00 4.11 -11.03
N ARG A 226 -5.28 3.42 -11.88
CA ARG A 226 -4.78 2.06 -11.62
C ARG A 226 -3.70 2.06 -10.53
N MET A 227 -3.86 1.22 -9.53
CA MET A 227 -2.82 0.96 -8.53
C MET A 227 -1.51 0.54 -9.19
N SER A 228 -1.55 -0.23 -10.29
CA SER A 228 -0.36 -0.60 -11.05
C SER A 228 0.45 0.59 -11.55
N GLY A 229 -0.19 1.73 -11.86
CA GLY A 229 0.53 2.97 -12.19
C GLY A 229 1.33 3.51 -11.01
N VAL A 230 0.75 3.52 -9.82
CA VAL A 230 1.45 3.91 -8.58
C VAL A 230 2.57 2.93 -8.24
N ASN A 231 2.33 1.62 -8.38
CA ASN A 231 3.34 0.58 -8.17
C ASN A 231 4.53 0.74 -9.12
N ASN A 232 4.27 1.09 -10.40
CA ASN A 232 5.32 1.32 -11.39
C ASN A 232 6.16 2.56 -11.04
N VAL A 233 5.51 3.65 -10.61
CA VAL A 233 6.25 4.83 -10.11
C VAL A 233 7.07 4.45 -8.87
N ALA A 234 6.50 3.71 -7.94
CA ALA A 234 7.22 3.26 -6.75
C ALA A 234 8.41 2.35 -7.09
N LEU A 235 8.28 1.49 -8.10
CA LEU A 235 9.40 0.61 -8.54
C LEU A 235 10.63 1.42 -8.97
N TRP A 236 10.44 2.53 -9.69
CA TRP A 236 11.54 3.32 -10.25
C TRP A 236 12.00 4.48 -9.37
N ALA A 237 11.08 5.07 -8.59
CA ALA A 237 11.31 6.28 -7.80
C ALA A 237 10.98 6.15 -6.31
N GLY A 238 10.40 5.02 -5.89
CA GLY A 238 10.06 4.76 -4.49
C GLY A 238 11.20 4.18 -3.68
N GLU A 239 10.92 3.92 -2.41
CA GLU A 239 11.86 3.33 -1.46
C GLU A 239 11.65 1.82 -1.33
N PRO A 240 12.71 1.00 -1.28
CA PRO A 240 12.59 -0.42 -1.00
C PRO A 240 11.98 -0.63 0.39
N THR A 241 11.02 -1.52 0.50
CA THR A 241 10.33 -1.82 1.77
C THR A 241 11.19 -2.66 2.72
N SER A 242 12.14 -3.40 2.17
CA SER A 242 13.03 -4.30 2.90
C SER A 242 14.19 -4.70 2.00
N PRO A 243 15.39 -4.93 2.55
CA PRO A 243 16.49 -5.50 1.78
C PRO A 243 16.24 -6.98 1.41
N TYR A 244 15.31 -7.66 2.09
CA TYR A 244 15.04 -9.11 1.93
C TYR A 244 13.79 -9.42 1.10
N ILE A 245 13.12 -8.41 0.58
CA ILE A 245 11.93 -8.56 -0.27
C ILE A 245 12.25 -8.03 -1.66
N PRO A 246 12.13 -8.86 -2.71
CA PRO A 246 12.47 -8.46 -4.06
C PRO A 246 11.46 -7.44 -4.61
N PHE A 247 11.95 -6.41 -5.26
CA PHE A 247 11.19 -5.46 -6.12
C PHE A 247 9.96 -4.81 -5.51
N VAL A 248 9.83 -4.80 -4.19
CA VAL A 248 8.72 -4.15 -3.49
C VAL A 248 9.19 -2.79 -2.96
N ASN A 249 8.88 -1.75 -3.70
CA ASN A 249 9.11 -0.37 -3.32
C ASN A 249 7.77 0.30 -2.98
N LYS A 250 7.83 1.28 -2.09
CA LYS A 250 6.67 2.07 -1.64
C LYS A 250 7.02 3.56 -1.57
N ALA A 251 6.07 4.34 -1.10
CA ALA A 251 6.22 5.77 -0.82
C ALA A 251 6.72 6.60 -2.03
N PRO A 252 6.14 6.45 -3.24
CA PRO A 252 6.47 7.32 -4.35
C PRO A 252 6.07 8.76 -4.04
N ILE A 253 6.79 9.72 -4.60
CA ILE A 253 6.43 11.14 -4.54
C ILE A 253 6.03 11.58 -5.95
N VAL A 254 4.81 12.09 -6.07
CA VAL A 254 4.24 12.55 -7.34
C VAL A 254 3.62 13.94 -7.18
N ALA A 255 3.65 14.73 -8.23
CA ALA A 255 3.08 16.05 -8.22
C ALA A 255 2.39 16.36 -9.55
N GLY A 256 1.39 17.25 -9.51
CA GLY A 256 0.79 17.83 -10.69
C GLY A 256 0.71 19.34 -10.53
N THR A 257 1.12 20.10 -11.54
CA THR A 257 1.04 21.55 -11.50
C THR A 257 -0.40 22.06 -11.65
N ASN A 258 -1.27 21.21 -12.22
CA ASN A 258 -2.72 21.44 -12.31
C ASN A 258 -3.52 20.41 -11.48
N GLY A 259 -2.91 19.88 -10.42
CA GLY A 259 -3.54 18.97 -9.50
C GLY A 259 -3.21 17.49 -9.69
N ILE A 260 -3.83 16.66 -8.86
CA ILE A 260 -3.76 15.20 -8.93
C ILE A 260 -5.18 14.68 -9.00
N ALA A 261 -5.42 13.71 -9.89
CA ALA A 261 -6.72 13.05 -9.97
C ALA A 261 -7.09 12.40 -8.61
N PRO A 262 -8.27 12.66 -8.04
CA PRO A 262 -8.61 12.27 -6.66
C PRO A 262 -8.46 10.78 -6.39
N ILE A 263 -8.90 9.92 -7.32
CA ILE A 263 -8.79 8.46 -7.16
C ILE A 263 -7.32 8.02 -7.22
N PHE A 264 -6.50 8.65 -8.08
CA PHE A 264 -5.07 8.36 -8.15
C PHE A 264 -4.36 8.77 -6.85
N LEU A 265 -4.72 9.92 -6.27
CA LEU A 265 -4.21 10.37 -4.97
C LEU A 265 -4.52 9.36 -3.87
N THR A 266 -5.74 8.80 -3.84
CA THR A 266 -6.10 7.74 -2.89
C THR A 266 -5.22 6.50 -3.05
N THR A 267 -4.86 6.12 -4.29
CA THR A 267 -3.94 4.99 -4.51
C THR A 267 -2.49 5.30 -4.08
N VAL A 268 -2.07 6.56 -4.16
CA VAL A 268 -0.77 7.00 -3.58
C VAL A 268 -0.79 6.87 -2.06
N ASP A 269 -1.87 7.28 -1.40
CA ASP A 269 -2.03 7.16 0.07
C ASP A 269 -1.96 5.69 0.54
N VAL A 270 -2.43 4.72 -0.27
CA VAL A 270 -2.31 3.28 0.03
C VAL A 270 -0.86 2.84 0.18
N THR A 271 0.06 3.44 -0.56
CA THR A 271 1.50 3.10 -0.53
C THR A 271 2.30 3.91 0.49
N GLY A 272 1.66 4.79 1.25
CA GLY A 272 2.35 5.74 2.13
C GLY A 272 3.12 6.82 1.35
N GLY A 273 2.80 7.01 0.07
CA GLY A 273 3.39 8.00 -0.81
C GLY A 273 2.92 9.43 -0.55
N ILE A 274 3.52 10.36 -1.27
CA ILE A 274 3.19 11.79 -1.20
C ILE A 274 2.67 12.25 -2.55
N GLY A 275 1.44 12.77 -2.58
CA GLY A 275 0.87 13.42 -3.74
C GLY A 275 0.74 14.91 -3.52
N LEU A 276 1.40 15.72 -4.34
CA LEU A 276 1.41 17.18 -4.21
C LEU A 276 0.60 17.84 -5.34
N ASP A 277 -0.45 18.56 -4.96
CA ASP A 277 -1.10 19.51 -5.85
C ASP A 277 -0.35 20.85 -5.73
N LEU A 278 0.45 21.17 -6.73
CA LEU A 278 1.33 22.33 -6.72
C LEU A 278 0.60 23.63 -6.99
N LYS A 279 -0.63 23.58 -7.53
CA LYS A 279 -1.47 24.77 -7.85
C LYS A 279 -0.70 25.89 -8.55
N ASN A 280 0.16 25.49 -9.47
CA ASN A 280 1.10 26.41 -10.12
C ASN A 280 0.42 27.36 -11.13
N TRP A 281 -0.80 27.02 -11.55
CA TRP A 281 -1.58 27.84 -12.46
C TRP A 281 -2.39 28.88 -11.70
N VAL A 282 -1.99 30.13 -11.82
CA VAL A 282 -2.64 31.28 -11.20
C VAL A 282 -3.35 32.15 -12.24
N LYS A 283 -4.36 32.88 -11.80
CA LYS A 283 -5.03 33.83 -12.69
C LYS A 283 -4.06 34.98 -13.01
N LYS A 284 -3.81 35.16 -14.29
CA LYS A 284 -3.00 36.30 -14.77
C LYS A 284 -3.64 37.62 -14.40
N THR A 285 -2.85 38.50 -13.83
CA THR A 285 -3.27 39.88 -13.53
C THR A 285 -2.53 40.89 -14.42
N ASP A 286 -3.18 42.01 -14.74
CA ASP A 286 -2.57 43.14 -15.42
C ASP A 286 -1.78 44.04 -14.46
N GLU A 287 -1.25 45.13 -14.95
CA GLU A 287 -0.48 46.12 -14.19
C GLU A 287 -1.27 46.80 -13.05
N ASN A 288 -2.61 46.74 -13.10
CA ASN A 288 -3.50 47.28 -12.09
C ASN A 288 -3.97 46.21 -11.08
N GLY A 289 -3.56 44.91 -11.28
CA GLY A 289 -3.97 43.80 -10.46
C GLY A 289 -5.34 43.22 -10.85
N GLU A 290 -5.91 43.62 -12.00
CA GLU A 290 -7.18 43.04 -12.49
C GLU A 290 -6.94 41.75 -13.28
N ILE A 291 -7.89 40.78 -13.15
CA ILE A 291 -7.77 39.50 -13.82
C ILE A 291 -7.90 39.68 -15.33
N VAL A 292 -6.85 39.30 -16.07
CA VAL A 292 -6.86 39.25 -17.54
C VAL A 292 -7.82 38.12 -17.98
N ARG A 293 -8.69 38.43 -18.94
CA ARG A 293 -9.68 37.51 -19.49
C ARG A 293 -9.46 37.30 -20.99
N ASP A 294 -9.76 36.10 -21.46
CA ASP A 294 -9.70 35.75 -22.87
C ASP A 294 -10.93 36.32 -23.64
N ALA A 295 -11.02 35.98 -24.94
CA ALA A 295 -12.13 36.41 -25.81
C ALA A 295 -13.50 35.86 -25.41
N ASN A 296 -13.55 34.77 -24.61
CA ASN A 296 -14.76 34.17 -24.09
C ASN A 296 -15.16 34.75 -22.72
N GLY A 297 -14.31 35.57 -22.12
CA GLY A 297 -14.48 36.13 -20.79
C GLY A 297 -13.93 35.26 -19.66
N ASP A 298 -13.22 34.18 -19.99
CA ASP A 298 -12.61 33.30 -19.01
C ASP A 298 -11.26 33.86 -18.52
N PRO A 299 -10.89 33.65 -17.23
CA PRO A 299 -9.59 34.06 -16.72
C PRO A 299 -8.44 33.41 -17.49
N VAL A 300 -7.52 34.20 -18.00
CA VAL A 300 -6.25 33.69 -18.52
C VAL A 300 -5.41 33.19 -17.34
N LEU A 301 -4.85 31.98 -17.47
CA LEU A 301 -3.95 31.41 -16.46
C LEU A 301 -2.50 31.60 -16.92
N GLU A 302 -1.60 31.75 -15.95
CA GLU A 302 -0.16 31.74 -16.16
C GLU A 302 0.55 30.92 -15.09
N GLU A 303 1.75 30.45 -15.39
CA GLU A 303 2.56 29.72 -14.40
C GLU A 303 3.14 30.72 -13.37
N ALA A 304 2.90 30.41 -12.09
CA ALA A 304 3.48 31.16 -10.99
C ALA A 304 5.00 30.94 -10.86
N TYR A 305 5.45 29.71 -11.18
CA TYR A 305 6.86 29.34 -11.16
C TYR A 305 7.11 28.16 -12.10
N SER A 306 8.33 27.96 -12.56
CA SER A 306 8.74 26.84 -13.39
C SER A 306 9.66 25.90 -12.63
N VAL A 307 9.50 24.59 -12.85
CA VAL A 307 10.34 23.56 -12.26
C VAL A 307 10.94 22.73 -13.40
N ALA A 308 12.27 22.60 -13.42
CA ALA A 308 12.97 21.78 -14.41
C ALA A 308 13.37 20.43 -13.82
N THR A 309 13.52 19.41 -14.67
CA THR A 309 14.12 18.13 -14.27
C THR A 309 15.49 18.36 -13.64
N GLY A 310 15.74 17.71 -12.49
CA GLY A 310 16.98 17.84 -11.73
C GLY A 310 16.99 19.01 -10.73
N THR A 311 15.92 19.78 -10.60
CA THR A 311 15.81 20.79 -9.54
C THR A 311 15.64 20.11 -8.19
N VAL A 312 16.43 20.51 -7.19
CA VAL A 312 16.28 20.02 -5.82
C VAL A 312 15.37 20.96 -5.06
N LEU A 313 14.29 20.43 -4.51
CA LEU A 313 13.30 21.14 -3.72
C LEU A 313 13.23 20.57 -2.31
N THR A 314 12.71 21.34 -1.37
CA THR A 314 12.47 20.89 0.01
C THR A 314 10.98 20.93 0.32
N ILE A 315 10.43 19.80 0.72
CA ILE A 315 9.10 19.71 1.30
C ILE A 315 9.26 19.88 2.82
N ASP A 316 8.69 20.94 3.37
CA ASP A 316 8.57 21.11 4.82
C ASP A 316 7.20 20.57 5.26
N THR A 317 7.19 19.41 5.88
CA THR A 317 5.96 18.70 6.27
C THR A 317 5.26 19.37 7.45
N LYS A 318 6.01 20.12 8.28
CA LYS A 318 5.50 20.85 9.43
C LYS A 318 4.92 22.20 9.03
N ALA A 319 5.66 22.97 8.25
CA ALA A 319 5.17 24.22 7.66
C ALA A 319 4.14 23.97 6.55
N LYS A 320 4.12 22.74 5.99
CA LYS A 320 3.23 22.32 4.88
C LYS A 320 3.45 23.15 3.63
N LYS A 321 4.72 23.37 3.31
CA LYS A 321 5.18 24.22 2.22
C LYS A 321 6.22 23.50 1.36
N LEU A 322 6.29 23.88 0.09
CA LEU A 322 7.33 23.48 -0.84
C LEU A 322 8.28 24.65 -1.09
N TYR A 323 9.59 24.40 -1.01
CA TYR A 323 10.62 25.43 -1.17
C TYR A 323 11.61 25.09 -2.29
N ASN A 324 12.08 26.13 -2.99
CA ASN A 324 13.29 26.10 -3.81
C ASN A 324 14.36 26.95 -3.10
N GLY A 325 15.31 26.29 -2.43
CA GLY A 325 16.21 26.99 -1.52
C GLY A 325 15.45 27.69 -0.40
N SER A 326 15.48 29.04 -0.39
CA SER A 326 14.73 29.85 0.57
C SER A 326 13.39 30.39 0.04
N GLU A 327 13.11 30.18 -1.24
CA GLU A 327 11.89 30.66 -1.90
C GLU A 327 10.73 29.67 -1.66
N GLU A 328 9.63 30.17 -1.10
CA GLU A 328 8.38 29.41 -0.99
C GLU A 328 7.71 29.31 -2.36
N LEU A 329 7.53 28.09 -2.87
CA LEU A 329 6.87 27.86 -4.16
C LEU A 329 5.38 27.60 -4.02
N ALA A 330 4.98 26.74 -3.06
CA ALA A 330 3.60 26.28 -2.96
C ALA A 330 3.18 25.96 -1.52
N ASP A 331 1.90 26.16 -1.23
CA ASP A 331 1.21 25.59 -0.08
C ASP A 331 0.76 24.17 -0.41
N VAL A 332 1.27 23.20 0.33
CA VAL A 332 0.98 21.76 0.17
C VAL A 332 0.22 21.19 1.36
N SER A 333 -0.46 22.00 2.12
CA SER A 333 -1.17 21.62 3.36
C SER A 333 -2.20 20.52 3.18
N ALA A 334 -2.84 20.43 2.00
CA ALA A 334 -3.78 19.36 1.67
C ALA A 334 -3.14 17.97 1.60
N SER A 335 -1.82 17.90 1.37
CA SER A 335 -1.06 16.65 1.32
C SER A 335 -0.55 16.20 2.70
N PHE A 336 -0.61 17.06 3.72
CA PHE A 336 -0.10 16.80 5.07
C PHE A 336 -1.17 17.00 6.15
N THR A 337 -2.34 16.41 5.92
CA THR A 337 -3.37 16.28 6.96
C THR A 337 -2.89 15.29 8.03
N PRO A 338 -3.38 15.36 9.28
CA PRO A 338 -3.01 14.41 10.31
C PRO A 338 -3.15 12.95 9.88
N GLN A 339 -4.25 12.61 9.20
CA GLN A 339 -4.50 11.26 8.69
C GLN A 339 -3.47 10.82 7.63
N LYS A 340 -3.11 11.70 6.69
CA LYS A 340 -2.10 11.39 5.68
C LYS A 340 -0.71 11.22 6.29
N MET A 341 -0.39 11.99 7.32
CA MET A 341 0.84 11.82 8.09
C MET A 341 0.91 10.43 8.78
N GLU A 342 -0.24 9.93 9.26
CA GLU A 342 -0.34 8.56 9.77
C GLU A 342 -0.07 7.52 8.68
N PHE A 343 -0.63 7.71 7.48
CA PHE A 343 -0.39 6.81 6.35
C PHE A 343 1.09 6.79 5.94
N MET A 344 1.73 7.95 5.88
CA MET A 344 3.17 8.04 5.60
C MET A 344 3.99 7.34 6.68
N LYS A 345 3.70 7.58 7.96
CA LYS A 345 4.38 6.97 9.10
C LYS A 345 4.23 5.45 9.11
N ALA A 346 3.03 4.94 8.85
CA ALA A 346 2.75 3.50 8.86
C ALA A 346 3.18 2.77 7.58
N GLY A 347 3.62 3.49 6.53
CA GLY A 347 3.95 2.90 5.24
C GLY A 347 2.72 2.52 4.40
N GLY A 348 1.58 3.18 4.64
CA GLY A 348 0.36 3.06 3.85
C GLY A 348 -0.92 3.06 4.68
N SER A 349 -2.04 3.39 4.03
CA SER A 349 -3.34 3.48 4.68
C SER A 349 -3.83 2.15 5.25
N TYR A 350 -3.50 1.02 4.61
CA TYR A 350 -3.89 -0.30 5.11
C TYR A 350 -3.28 -0.62 6.47
N ALA A 351 -1.99 -0.32 6.66
CA ALA A 351 -1.33 -0.54 7.95
C ALA A 351 -2.02 0.24 9.09
N VAL A 352 -2.52 1.44 8.81
CA VAL A 352 -3.29 2.23 9.79
C VAL A 352 -4.66 1.60 10.06
N VAL A 353 -5.38 1.16 9.01
CA VAL A 353 -6.71 0.56 9.17
C VAL A 353 -6.63 -0.74 9.98
N PHE A 354 -5.75 -1.66 9.59
CA PHE A 354 -5.55 -2.92 10.32
C PHE A 354 -4.99 -2.68 11.71
N GLY A 355 -4.06 -1.74 11.86
CA GLY A 355 -3.53 -1.37 13.17
C GLY A 355 -4.60 -0.87 14.14
N LYS A 356 -5.53 -0.02 13.69
CA LYS A 356 -6.68 0.44 14.49
C LYS A 356 -7.59 -0.72 14.91
N GLN A 357 -7.81 -1.68 14.01
CA GLN A 357 -8.61 -2.88 14.33
C GLN A 357 -7.90 -3.76 15.36
N LEU A 358 -6.60 -3.99 15.18
CA LEU A 358 -5.78 -4.78 16.09
C LEU A 358 -5.71 -4.15 17.48
N GLN A 359 -5.54 -2.82 17.56
CA GLN A 359 -5.58 -2.08 18.82
C GLN A 359 -6.92 -2.27 19.54
N THR A 360 -8.03 -2.12 18.80
CA THR A 360 -9.38 -2.29 19.33
C THR A 360 -9.61 -3.71 19.84
N PHE A 361 -9.21 -4.71 19.07
CA PHE A 361 -9.27 -6.12 19.45
C PHE A 361 -8.53 -6.37 20.78
N ALA A 362 -7.26 -5.95 20.85
CA ALA A 362 -6.42 -6.18 22.01
C ALA A 362 -6.94 -5.49 23.27
N ALA A 363 -7.36 -4.23 23.15
CA ALA A 363 -7.95 -3.48 24.26
C ALA A 363 -9.26 -4.13 24.76
N THR A 364 -10.11 -4.58 23.85
CA THR A 364 -11.36 -5.30 24.18
C THR A 364 -11.06 -6.62 24.91
N THR A 365 -10.12 -7.39 24.40
CA THR A 365 -9.69 -8.68 25.00
C THR A 365 -9.14 -8.50 26.41
N LEU A 366 -8.38 -7.42 26.64
CA LEU A 366 -7.83 -7.07 27.96
C LEU A 366 -8.83 -6.40 28.89
N GLY A 367 -9.99 -5.95 28.38
CA GLY A 367 -10.99 -5.21 29.17
C GLY A 367 -10.50 -3.82 29.60
N ILE A 368 -9.67 -3.15 28.77
CA ILE A 368 -9.10 -1.82 29.02
C ILE A 368 -9.54 -0.82 27.97
N GLU A 369 -9.45 0.46 28.28
CA GLU A 369 -9.63 1.52 27.28
C GLU A 369 -8.34 1.68 26.45
N ALA A 370 -8.50 1.72 25.11
CA ALA A 370 -7.39 1.95 24.22
C ALA A 370 -6.93 3.41 24.27
N PRO A 371 -5.62 3.70 24.40
CA PRO A 371 -5.14 5.07 24.33
C PRO A 371 -5.38 5.66 22.93
N ALA A 372 -5.71 6.95 22.88
CA ALA A 372 -5.88 7.69 21.65
C ALA A 372 -4.51 8.00 21.02
N VAL A 373 -4.01 7.10 20.17
CA VAL A 373 -2.70 7.26 19.49
C VAL A 373 -2.82 7.77 18.06
N TYR A 374 -4.01 7.66 17.48
CA TYR A 374 -4.30 8.12 16.13
C TYR A 374 -4.99 9.47 16.15
N ALA A 375 -4.85 10.23 15.06
CA ALA A 375 -5.55 11.49 14.90
C ALA A 375 -7.07 11.28 15.05
N PRO A 376 -7.76 12.21 15.73
CA PRO A 376 -9.21 12.14 15.86
C PRO A 376 -9.87 12.26 14.48
N SER A 377 -10.96 11.54 14.30
CA SER A 377 -11.81 11.69 13.11
C SER A 377 -12.34 13.11 13.01
N LYS A 378 -12.29 13.67 11.83
CA LYS A 378 -12.84 14.99 11.56
C LYS A 378 -14.35 14.87 11.39
N GLU A 379 -15.09 15.61 12.17
CA GLU A 379 -16.55 15.72 12.06
C GLU A 379 -16.92 17.11 11.52
N VAL A 380 -17.73 17.14 10.49
CA VAL A 380 -18.29 18.36 9.90
C VAL A 380 -19.79 18.25 9.99
N SER A 381 -20.42 19.23 10.64
CA SER A 381 -21.87 19.36 10.70
C SER A 381 -22.25 20.77 10.31
N HIS A 382 -23.33 20.91 9.57
CA HIS A 382 -23.89 22.18 9.19
C HIS A 382 -25.34 22.28 9.71
N GLU A 383 -25.50 23.02 10.80
CA GLU A 383 -26.79 23.19 11.44
C GLU A 383 -27.82 23.77 10.46
N GLY A 384 -28.96 23.12 10.35
CA GLY A 384 -30.07 23.57 9.49
C GLY A 384 -29.93 23.24 8.00
N GLN A 385 -28.83 22.60 7.57
CA GLN A 385 -28.70 22.14 6.18
C GLN A 385 -29.23 20.73 6.01
N GLY A 386 -29.93 20.51 4.88
CA GLY A 386 -30.39 19.19 4.50
C GLY A 386 -29.26 18.32 3.96
N LEU A 387 -29.34 17.01 4.18
CA LEU A 387 -28.38 16.03 3.65
C LEU A 387 -28.62 15.75 2.16
N THR A 388 -27.55 15.67 1.40
CA THR A 388 -27.57 15.11 0.04
C THR A 388 -27.91 13.62 0.06
N ALA A 389 -28.24 13.03 -1.08
CA ALA A 389 -28.50 11.58 -1.18
C ALA A 389 -27.31 10.74 -0.70
N VAL A 390 -26.09 11.15 -1.07
CA VAL A 390 -24.85 10.48 -0.67
C VAL A 390 -24.64 10.56 0.85
N GLU A 391 -24.78 11.74 1.44
CA GLU A 391 -24.68 11.92 2.89
C GLU A 391 -25.72 11.10 3.66
N LYS A 392 -26.96 10.99 3.15
CA LYS A 392 -27.98 10.12 3.75
C LYS A 392 -27.56 8.65 3.76
N ILE A 393 -26.93 8.16 2.66
CA ILE A 393 -26.46 6.79 2.57
C ILE A 393 -25.32 6.56 3.57
N PHE A 394 -24.33 7.46 3.63
CA PHE A 394 -23.21 7.35 4.56
C PHE A 394 -23.69 7.40 6.00
N ASN A 395 -24.51 8.39 6.39
CA ASN A 395 -25.01 8.51 7.76
C ASN A 395 -25.86 7.29 8.19
N ARG A 396 -26.65 6.71 7.28
CA ARG A 396 -27.45 5.50 7.55
C ARG A 396 -26.58 4.28 7.87
N ASN A 397 -25.38 4.20 7.28
CA ASN A 397 -24.46 3.08 7.47
C ASN A 397 -23.30 3.43 8.40
N ALA A 398 -23.28 4.62 8.95
CA ALA A 398 -22.22 5.08 9.84
C ALA A 398 -22.21 4.30 11.16
N VAL A 399 -21.02 4.01 11.65
CA VAL A 399 -20.80 3.31 12.92
C VAL A 399 -20.35 4.32 13.96
N GLY A 400 -21.06 4.39 15.08
CA GLY A 400 -20.72 5.28 16.19
C GLY A 400 -21.13 6.75 15.99
N VAL A 401 -21.91 7.06 14.95
CA VAL A 401 -22.41 8.42 14.69
C VAL A 401 -23.79 8.60 15.34
N ASN A 402 -24.00 9.75 15.97
CA ASN A 402 -25.28 10.12 16.54
C ASN A 402 -26.26 10.50 15.41
N SER A 403 -27.41 9.83 15.35
CA SER A 403 -28.46 10.11 14.35
C SER A 403 -29.01 11.54 14.44
N ASP A 404 -28.91 12.17 15.61
CA ASP A 404 -29.42 13.53 15.85
C ASP A 404 -28.43 14.62 15.43
N ALA A 405 -27.17 14.23 15.14
CA ALA A 405 -26.12 15.10 14.64
C ALA A 405 -25.49 14.51 13.36
N PRO A 406 -26.18 14.59 12.21
CA PRO A 406 -25.69 13.98 10.99
C PRO A 406 -24.43 14.66 10.50
N LEU A 407 -23.53 13.85 9.93
CA LEU A 407 -22.27 14.29 9.35
C LEU A 407 -22.47 14.73 7.89
N HIS A 408 -21.79 15.81 7.53
CA HIS A 408 -21.75 16.37 6.20
C HIS A 408 -20.43 16.05 5.46
N ALA A 409 -20.40 16.34 4.16
CA ALA A 409 -19.23 16.20 3.33
C ALA A 409 -18.00 16.87 3.95
N GLY A 410 -16.86 16.18 3.91
CA GLY A 410 -15.63 16.60 4.57
C GLY A 410 -15.42 15.98 5.96
N SER A 411 -16.39 15.18 6.45
CA SER A 411 -16.23 14.37 7.66
C SER A 411 -15.49 13.06 7.37
N ASP A 412 -14.71 12.59 8.33
CA ASP A 412 -14.20 11.23 8.37
C ASP A 412 -15.27 10.33 8.99
N VAL A 413 -15.77 9.37 8.23
CA VAL A 413 -16.84 8.49 8.70
C VAL A 413 -16.46 7.03 8.57
N ARG A 414 -16.73 6.26 9.61
CA ARG A 414 -16.65 4.80 9.56
C ARG A 414 -18.01 4.24 9.19
N VAL A 415 -18.07 3.46 8.10
CA VAL A 415 -19.34 2.89 7.61
C VAL A 415 -19.28 1.37 7.57
N LYS A 416 -20.44 0.74 7.79
CA LYS A 416 -20.62 -0.68 7.46
C LYS A 416 -20.79 -0.79 5.95
N VAL A 417 -19.95 -1.64 5.32
CA VAL A 417 -20.04 -1.97 3.91
C VAL A 417 -20.83 -3.26 3.75
N ASN A 418 -21.90 -3.23 2.96
CA ASN A 418 -22.77 -4.39 2.75
C ASN A 418 -22.30 -5.26 1.58
N ILE A 419 -21.79 -4.63 0.50
CA ILE A 419 -21.38 -5.32 -0.72
C ILE A 419 -20.01 -4.81 -1.14
N VAL A 420 -19.10 -5.73 -1.47
CA VAL A 420 -17.79 -5.44 -2.06
C VAL A 420 -17.70 -6.07 -3.44
N GLY A 421 -17.21 -5.31 -4.41
CA GLY A 421 -17.04 -5.79 -5.77
C GLY A 421 -15.66 -5.50 -6.34
N SER A 422 -15.19 -6.37 -7.21
CA SER A 422 -13.98 -6.21 -8.00
C SER A 422 -14.24 -6.46 -9.48
N GLN A 423 -13.33 -6.03 -10.33
CA GLN A 423 -13.44 -6.12 -11.78
C GLN A 423 -12.27 -6.86 -12.42
N ASP A 424 -12.47 -7.36 -13.65
CA ASP A 424 -11.51 -8.23 -14.35
C ASP A 424 -10.17 -7.57 -14.69
N THR A 425 -10.14 -6.28 -14.97
CA THR A 425 -8.89 -5.57 -15.32
C THR A 425 -8.00 -5.27 -14.11
N THR A 426 -8.57 -5.24 -12.91
CA THR A 426 -7.84 -5.03 -11.65
C THR A 426 -7.68 -6.32 -10.85
N GLY A 427 -8.47 -7.34 -11.15
CA GLY A 427 -8.51 -8.58 -10.41
C GLY A 427 -7.15 -9.26 -10.20
N PRO A 428 -6.31 -9.48 -11.24
CA PRO A 428 -5.01 -10.09 -11.08
C PRO A 428 -4.07 -9.30 -10.15
N MET A 429 -4.12 -7.97 -10.22
CA MET A 429 -3.38 -7.10 -9.32
C MET A 429 -3.95 -7.14 -7.91
N THR A 430 -5.29 -7.17 -7.77
CA THR A 430 -5.95 -7.30 -6.47
C THR A 430 -5.54 -8.59 -5.77
N CYS A 431 -5.45 -9.72 -6.48
CA CYS A 431 -4.95 -10.97 -5.93
C CYS A 431 -3.54 -10.79 -5.34
N GLN A 432 -2.62 -10.18 -6.10
CA GLN A 432 -1.26 -9.95 -5.64
C GLN A 432 -1.19 -8.99 -4.44
N GLU A 433 -2.00 -7.94 -4.43
CA GLU A 433 -2.08 -7.02 -3.29
C GLU A 433 -2.63 -7.73 -2.05
N LEU A 434 -3.68 -8.53 -2.18
CA LEU A 434 -4.22 -9.33 -1.09
C LEU A 434 -3.21 -10.35 -0.60
N GLU A 435 -2.54 -11.07 -1.49
CA GLU A 435 -1.46 -12.00 -1.16
C GLU A 435 -0.32 -11.29 -0.41
N SER A 436 0.08 -10.09 -0.85
CA SER A 436 1.16 -9.32 -0.22
C SER A 436 0.81 -8.72 1.13
N MET A 437 -0.48 -8.53 1.41
CA MET A 437 -0.99 -8.04 2.70
C MET A 437 -1.40 -9.18 3.63
N ALA A 438 -1.24 -10.43 3.19
CA ALA A 438 -1.79 -11.59 3.89
C ALA A 438 -3.30 -11.48 4.16
N ALA A 439 -4.02 -10.78 3.29
CA ALA A 439 -5.43 -10.57 3.49
C ALA A 439 -6.23 -11.83 3.20
N SER A 440 -6.65 -12.51 4.24
CA SER A 440 -7.76 -13.47 4.20
C SER A 440 -9.12 -12.77 4.19
N THR A 441 -9.12 -11.48 4.09
CA THR A 441 -10.20 -10.59 4.53
C THR A 441 -11.13 -10.07 3.45
N ILE A 442 -11.45 -10.86 2.44
CA ILE A 442 -12.79 -10.73 1.86
C ILE A 442 -13.69 -11.55 2.78
N SER A 443 -13.89 -11.02 3.93
CA SER A 443 -14.35 -11.71 5.11
C SER A 443 -15.86 -11.62 5.23
N PRO A 444 -16.44 -12.49 6.07
CA PRO A 444 -17.84 -12.52 6.49
C PRO A 444 -18.41 -11.20 7.06
N LEU A 445 -17.66 -10.12 7.10
CA LEU A 445 -18.12 -8.80 7.54
C LEU A 445 -18.99 -8.06 6.50
N VAL A 446 -19.12 -8.59 5.28
CA VAL A 446 -19.98 -8.04 4.23
C VAL A 446 -21.13 -9.00 3.91
N ASP A 447 -22.29 -8.45 3.57
CA ASP A 447 -23.48 -9.24 3.22
C ASP A 447 -23.32 -9.93 1.86
N GLY A 448 -22.42 -9.43 1.00
CA GLY A 448 -22.08 -10.04 -0.29
C GLY A 448 -20.77 -9.50 -0.87
N ALA A 449 -20.10 -10.36 -1.64
CA ALA A 449 -18.96 -10.00 -2.42
C ALA A 449 -19.07 -10.57 -3.83
N TYR A 450 -18.64 -9.81 -4.86
CA TYR A 450 -18.68 -10.28 -6.23
C TYR A 450 -17.45 -9.89 -7.02
N GLN A 451 -17.11 -10.73 -8.01
CA GLN A 451 -16.10 -10.48 -9.02
C GLN A 451 -16.78 -10.41 -10.39
N SER A 452 -16.64 -9.31 -11.08
CA SER A 452 -17.22 -9.13 -12.42
C SER A 452 -16.17 -9.22 -13.53
N GLY A 453 -16.57 -9.75 -14.69
CA GLY A 453 -15.83 -9.71 -15.95
C GLY A 453 -16.20 -8.48 -16.78
N CYS A 454 -16.20 -7.29 -16.18
CA CYS A 454 -16.90 -6.11 -16.69
C CYS A 454 -16.32 -5.50 -17.97
N HIS A 455 -15.03 -5.64 -18.24
CA HIS A 455 -14.42 -4.99 -19.40
C HIS A 455 -14.36 -5.87 -20.63
N THR A 456 -14.65 -7.17 -20.50
CA THR A 456 -14.49 -8.15 -21.61
C THR A 456 -13.13 -8.06 -22.33
N ALA A 457 -12.21 -7.25 -21.81
CA ALA A 457 -10.86 -7.07 -22.34
C ALA A 457 -10.14 -8.41 -22.56
N SER A 458 -10.45 -9.35 -21.67
CA SER A 458 -10.00 -10.73 -21.76
C SER A 458 -10.52 -11.49 -22.99
N VAL A 459 -11.58 -11.05 -23.64
CA VAL A 459 -12.11 -11.73 -24.84
C VAL A 459 -11.19 -11.48 -26.05
N TRP A 460 -10.50 -10.32 -26.06
CA TRP A 460 -9.64 -9.91 -27.15
C TRP A 460 -8.16 -10.22 -26.88
N ASP A 461 -7.75 -10.30 -25.63
CA ASP A 461 -6.37 -10.59 -25.23
C ASP A 461 -6.27 -12.00 -24.63
N LYS A 462 -5.68 -12.93 -25.39
CA LYS A 462 -5.47 -14.32 -24.92
C LYS A 462 -4.61 -14.42 -23.68
N LYS A 463 -3.66 -13.49 -23.47
CA LYS A 463 -2.81 -13.47 -22.27
C LYS A 463 -3.60 -13.02 -21.05
N ALA A 464 -4.44 -12.02 -21.19
CA ALA A 464 -5.35 -11.60 -20.12
C ALA A 464 -6.38 -12.69 -19.80
N GLN A 465 -6.89 -13.41 -20.82
CA GLN A 465 -7.78 -14.57 -20.63
C GLN A 465 -7.16 -15.66 -19.74
N ALA A 466 -5.86 -15.90 -19.84
CA ALA A 466 -5.17 -16.91 -19.04
C ALA A 466 -5.16 -16.59 -17.54
N ASN A 467 -5.28 -15.32 -17.15
CA ASN A 467 -5.33 -14.91 -15.74
C ASN A 467 -6.73 -15.06 -15.11
N ILE A 468 -7.79 -15.19 -15.91
CA ILE A 468 -9.16 -15.28 -15.38
C ILE A 468 -9.39 -16.52 -14.53
N PRO A 469 -8.97 -17.75 -14.95
CA PRO A 469 -9.15 -18.92 -14.10
C PRO A 469 -8.44 -18.79 -12.75
N LYS A 470 -7.24 -18.19 -12.73
CA LYS A 470 -6.50 -17.93 -11.47
C LYS A 470 -7.29 -16.96 -10.58
N LEU A 471 -7.76 -15.84 -11.13
CA LEU A 471 -8.58 -14.88 -10.42
C LEU A 471 -9.86 -15.50 -9.87
N MET A 472 -10.59 -16.26 -10.69
CA MET A 472 -11.83 -16.90 -10.27
C MET A 472 -11.61 -17.93 -9.16
N SER A 473 -10.57 -18.75 -9.29
CA SER A 473 -10.19 -19.72 -8.26
C SER A 473 -9.82 -19.03 -6.95
N PHE A 474 -9.00 -17.97 -7.02
CA PHE A 474 -8.62 -17.17 -5.87
C PHE A 474 -9.85 -16.58 -5.17
N MET A 475 -10.74 -15.91 -5.90
CA MET A 475 -11.93 -15.28 -5.33
C MET A 475 -12.92 -16.30 -4.75
N ASN A 476 -13.08 -17.47 -5.39
CA ASN A 476 -13.95 -18.52 -4.88
C ASN A 476 -13.47 -19.07 -3.52
N ASN A 477 -12.18 -19.09 -3.26
CA ASN A 477 -11.64 -19.52 -1.97
C ASN A 477 -12.05 -18.58 -0.81
N PHE A 478 -12.45 -17.34 -1.13
CA PHE A 478 -12.97 -16.37 -0.17
C PHE A 478 -14.50 -16.27 -0.16
N GLY A 479 -15.21 -17.20 -0.79
CA GLY A 479 -16.67 -17.18 -0.85
C GLY A 479 -17.27 -16.07 -1.70
N VAL A 480 -16.48 -15.47 -2.60
CA VAL A 480 -16.91 -14.40 -3.50
C VAL A 480 -17.74 -14.97 -4.65
N ILE A 481 -18.89 -14.39 -4.91
CA ILE A 481 -19.69 -14.73 -6.08
C ILE A 481 -18.97 -14.21 -7.33
N THR A 482 -18.59 -15.12 -8.21
CA THR A 482 -17.93 -14.76 -9.47
C THR A 482 -18.97 -14.76 -10.59
N ALA A 483 -19.15 -13.58 -11.22
CA ALA A 483 -20.01 -13.42 -12.39
C ALA A 483 -19.16 -13.04 -13.60
N ARG A 484 -19.24 -13.86 -14.65
CA ARG A 484 -18.67 -13.57 -15.95
C ARG A 484 -19.80 -13.29 -16.91
N ASP A 485 -19.98 -12.04 -17.32
CA ASP A 485 -20.84 -11.73 -18.45
C ASP A 485 -19.98 -11.52 -19.71
N PRO A 486 -20.14 -12.38 -20.73
CA PRO A 486 -19.44 -12.23 -21.99
C PRO A 486 -20.05 -11.16 -22.92
N LYS A 487 -21.13 -10.49 -22.51
CA LYS A 487 -21.97 -9.71 -23.42
C LYS A 487 -21.87 -8.19 -23.29
N GLY A 488 -21.07 -7.64 -22.38
CA GLY A 488 -20.99 -6.19 -22.24
C GLY A 488 -20.05 -5.68 -21.17
N VAL A 489 -19.92 -4.37 -21.10
CA VAL A 489 -19.22 -3.67 -20.03
C VAL A 489 -20.13 -3.63 -18.82
N TYR A 490 -19.77 -4.33 -17.76
CA TYR A 490 -20.58 -4.53 -16.56
C TYR A 490 -20.99 -3.22 -15.87
N HIS A 491 -20.20 -2.16 -16.01
CA HIS A 491 -20.57 -0.83 -15.49
C HIS A 491 -21.94 -0.33 -16.01
N ALA A 492 -22.29 -0.72 -17.23
CA ALA A 492 -23.60 -0.36 -17.80
C ALA A 492 -24.73 -1.30 -17.35
N MET A 493 -24.41 -2.41 -16.70
CA MET A 493 -25.37 -3.44 -16.29
C MET A 493 -25.66 -3.45 -14.78
N THR A 494 -24.82 -2.81 -13.98
CA THR A 494 -25.04 -2.67 -12.52
C THR A 494 -25.98 -1.53 -12.16
N ASP A 495 -26.30 -0.66 -13.10
CA ASP A 495 -27.20 0.48 -12.91
C ASP A 495 -28.67 0.15 -13.26
N VAL A 496 -28.98 -1.12 -13.55
CA VAL A 496 -30.33 -1.65 -13.79
C VAL A 496 -30.74 -2.57 -12.60
#